data_c32440c52c92918ff711eec8df51709c
#
_entry.id   c32440c52c92918ff711eec8df51709c
#
_cell.length_a   1.000
_cell.length_b   1.000
_cell.length_c   1.000
_cell.angle_alpha   90.00
_cell.angle_beta   90.00
_cell.angle_gamma   90.00
#
_symmetry.space_group_name_H-M   'P 1'
#
loop_
_entity.id
_entity.type
_entity.pdbx_description
1 polymer ?
#
loop_
_entity_poly.entity_id
_entity_poly.type
_entity_poly.pdbx_seq_one_letter_code
_entity_poly.pdbx_strand_id
1 'polypeptide(L)'
;MKKRLFWILCFVCPQICGFSEVSFILFSPEIKQEPGDRGRLPLLRRFTGQKERKMKNTHSQKTLFMVELALMVAIIFIMAFTPLGYFQTMGLSITFLTVPVAVGAIILGPKGGAICGLAFGISSFMQCFGMGAFGTMLFSINPLGTAITCIIPRVLEGLLCGLIFQALHKNMKNGAYLIASLACPLLNTLFFMSSLVVFFYNTDYIQGFVSTFGVTNPFAFVVAFVGVQGAIEAIVCFLLAGAISRALGTALHK
;
A
#
# COMPACT_ATOMS: atom_id res chain seq x y z
N MET A 1 0.05 -13.05 18.73
CA MET A 1 0.00 -11.66 18.28
C MET A 1 1.37 -10.96 18.28
N LYS A 2 2.17 -11.00 19.35
CA LYS A 2 3.47 -10.29 19.50
C LYS A 2 4.52 -10.65 18.42
N LYS A 3 4.65 -11.92 18.02
CA LYS A 3 5.61 -12.36 16.99
C LYS A 3 5.32 -11.82 15.57
N ARG A 4 4.05 -11.52 15.24
CA ARG A 4 3.65 -11.05 13.92
C ARG A 4 4.03 -9.58 13.68
N LEU A 5 3.84 -8.72 14.69
CA LEU A 5 4.19 -7.31 14.61
C LEU A 5 5.71 -7.08 14.54
N PHE A 6 6.47 -7.90 15.26
CA PHE A 6 7.93 -7.84 15.30
C PHE A 6 8.57 -8.11 13.94
N TRP A 7 8.07 -9.11 13.21
CA TRP A 7 8.59 -9.46 11.89
C TRP A 7 8.30 -8.37 10.84
N ILE A 8 7.14 -7.72 10.90
CA ILE A 8 6.79 -6.62 9.99
C ILE A 8 7.71 -5.41 10.23
N LEU A 9 7.97 -5.06 11.48
CA LEU A 9 8.86 -3.96 11.85
C LEU A 9 10.33 -4.23 11.51
N CYS A 10 10.85 -5.43 11.75
CA CYS A 10 12.23 -5.80 11.43
C CYS A 10 12.53 -5.84 9.93
N PHE A 11 11.55 -6.22 9.10
CA PHE A 11 11.77 -6.39 7.66
C PHE A 11 11.69 -5.08 6.87
N VAL A 12 10.95 -4.08 7.38
CA VAL A 12 10.68 -2.83 6.66
C VAL A 12 11.62 -1.69 7.09
N CYS A 13 12.25 -1.79 8.27
CA CYS A 13 13.16 -0.73 8.73
C CYS A 13 14.33 -1.31 9.55
N PRO A 14 15.44 -1.69 8.91
CA PRO A 14 16.62 -2.22 9.60
C PRO A 14 17.27 -1.23 10.58
N GLN A 15 16.98 0.06 10.47
CA GLN A 15 17.53 1.09 11.37
C GLN A 15 16.81 1.23 12.72
N ILE A 16 15.62 0.63 12.90
CA ILE A 16 14.87 0.71 14.16
C ILE A 16 15.22 -0.45 15.11
N CYS A 17 15.89 -1.48 14.65
CA CYS A 17 16.29 -2.64 15.47
C CYS A 17 17.32 -2.35 16.57
N GLY A 18 17.91 -1.15 16.62
CA GLY A 18 18.90 -0.76 17.63
C GLY A 18 18.33 -0.20 18.95
N PHE A 19 17.02 -0.07 19.09
CA PHE A 19 16.45 0.62 20.25
C PHE A 19 15.23 -0.12 20.82
N SER A 20 15.41 -1.32 21.37
CA SER A 20 14.34 -1.88 22.18
C SER A 20 14.75 -3.06 23.07
N GLU A 21 15.23 -2.78 24.27
CA GLU A 21 15.10 -3.72 25.39
C GLU A 21 14.19 -3.22 26.54
N VAL A 22 13.47 -2.10 26.39
CA VAL A 22 12.86 -1.43 27.56
C VAL A 22 11.34 -1.52 27.66
N SER A 23 10.60 -2.11 26.72
CA SER A 23 9.12 -2.07 26.78
C SER A 23 8.41 -3.43 26.88
N PHE A 24 9.04 -4.46 27.45
CA PHE A 24 8.41 -5.79 27.53
C PHE A 24 7.62 -6.08 28.83
N ILE A 25 7.51 -5.16 29.78
CA ILE A 25 7.00 -5.47 31.14
C ILE A 25 5.59 -4.93 31.47
N LEU A 26 4.98 -4.09 30.64
CA LEU A 26 3.72 -3.41 31.02
C LEU A 26 2.54 -3.74 30.11
N PHE A 27 2.06 -4.95 30.09
CA PHE A 27 0.61 -5.21 29.86
C PHE A 27 0.25 -6.69 29.97
N SER A 28 0.09 -7.20 31.17
CA SER A 28 -0.67 -8.43 31.46
C SER A 28 -2.04 -8.04 32.01
N PRO A 29 -3.15 -8.30 31.34
CA PRO A 29 -4.45 -8.23 32.01
C PRO A 29 -4.66 -9.51 32.85
N GLU A 30 -4.67 -9.34 34.16
CA GLU A 30 -5.14 -10.34 35.12
C GLU A 30 -6.63 -10.63 34.86
N ILE A 31 -6.95 -11.86 34.51
CA ILE A 31 -8.33 -12.34 34.37
C ILE A 31 -8.77 -12.75 35.80
N LYS A 32 -9.55 -11.90 36.46
CA LYS A 32 -10.32 -12.30 37.62
C LYS A 32 -11.38 -13.32 37.24
N GLN A 33 -11.28 -14.52 37.74
CA GLN A 33 -12.35 -15.52 37.75
C GLN A 33 -13.37 -15.17 38.79
N GLU A 34 -14.62 -14.89 38.41
CA GLU A 34 -15.74 -14.89 39.32
C GLU A 34 -16.32 -16.31 39.49
N PRO A 35 -16.60 -16.75 40.72
CA PRO A 35 -17.24 -18.03 40.96
C PRO A 35 -18.77 -17.87 41.07
N GLY A 36 -19.51 -18.64 40.29
CA GLY A 36 -20.91 -18.89 40.62
C GLY A 36 -21.91 -18.80 39.48
N ASP A 37 -22.16 -19.88 38.80
CA ASP A 37 -23.53 -20.27 38.41
C ASP A 37 -23.61 -21.79 38.12
N ARG A 38 -23.98 -22.53 39.17
CA ARG A 38 -24.32 -23.94 39.10
C ARG A 38 -25.83 -24.05 38.84
N GLY A 39 -26.27 -23.96 37.60
CA GLY A 39 -27.72 -24.18 37.39
C GLY A 39 -28.30 -24.00 36.00
N ARG A 40 -27.52 -23.84 34.95
CA ARG A 40 -28.09 -23.73 33.59
C ARG A 40 -27.82 -24.98 32.78
N LEU A 41 -28.88 -25.47 32.09
CA LEU A 41 -28.88 -26.67 31.26
C LEU A 41 -27.66 -26.70 30.30
N PRO A 42 -26.98 -27.85 30.16
CA PRO A 42 -25.74 -27.99 29.39
C PRO A 42 -25.86 -27.61 27.91
N LEU A 43 -27.05 -27.67 27.34
CA LEU A 43 -27.33 -27.27 25.95
C LEU A 43 -27.26 -25.75 25.75
N LEU A 44 -27.84 -24.95 26.62
CA LEU A 44 -27.78 -23.47 26.56
C LEU A 44 -26.35 -22.96 26.74
N ARG A 45 -25.55 -23.58 27.61
CA ARG A 45 -24.15 -23.25 27.83
C ARG A 45 -23.28 -23.52 26.59
N ARG A 46 -23.65 -24.52 25.78
CA ARG A 46 -22.95 -24.83 24.52
C ARG A 46 -23.22 -23.79 23.44
N PHE A 47 -24.46 -23.31 23.32
CA PHE A 47 -24.86 -22.29 22.35
C PHE A 47 -24.34 -20.89 22.72
N THR A 48 -24.39 -20.50 23.97
CA THR A 48 -23.88 -19.20 24.44
C THR A 48 -22.35 -19.15 24.35
N GLY A 49 -21.64 -20.18 24.78
CA GLY A 49 -20.18 -20.25 24.70
C GLY A 49 -19.66 -20.29 23.24
N GLN A 50 -20.43 -20.88 22.32
CA GLN A 50 -20.07 -20.89 20.90
C GLN A 50 -20.30 -19.51 20.26
N LYS A 51 -21.35 -18.80 20.63
CA LYS A 51 -21.65 -17.43 20.18
C LYS A 51 -20.63 -16.43 20.73
N GLU A 52 -20.25 -16.54 22.01
CA GLU A 52 -19.22 -15.71 22.63
C GLU A 52 -17.83 -15.93 22.02
N ARG A 53 -17.43 -17.20 21.77
CA ARG A 53 -16.17 -17.51 21.09
C ARG A 53 -16.14 -16.95 19.67
N LYS A 54 -17.26 -17.04 18.94
CA LYS A 54 -17.36 -16.49 17.57
C LYS A 54 -17.30 -14.97 17.56
N MET A 55 -17.96 -14.29 18.51
CA MET A 55 -17.89 -12.82 18.67
C MET A 55 -16.48 -12.37 19.07
N LYS A 56 -15.84 -13.03 20.03
CA LYS A 56 -14.49 -12.72 20.50
C LYS A 56 -13.45 -12.90 19.38
N ASN A 57 -13.58 -13.95 18.58
CA ASN A 57 -12.72 -14.16 17.41
C ASN A 57 -12.93 -13.09 16.33
N THR A 58 -14.17 -12.69 16.06
CA THR A 58 -14.48 -11.65 15.05
C THR A 58 -13.95 -10.29 15.48
N HIS A 59 -14.06 -9.94 16.75
CA HIS A 59 -13.54 -8.67 17.29
C HIS A 59 -12.00 -8.65 17.24
N SER A 60 -11.36 -9.76 17.61
CA SER A 60 -9.91 -9.90 17.53
C SER A 60 -9.38 -9.79 16.08
N GLN A 61 -10.09 -10.34 15.10
CA GLN A 61 -9.72 -10.25 13.69
C GLN A 61 -9.83 -8.83 13.13
N LYS A 62 -10.90 -8.11 13.49
CA LYS A 62 -11.07 -6.70 13.08
C LYS A 62 -9.98 -5.81 13.66
N THR A 63 -9.67 -5.98 14.94
CA THR A 63 -8.60 -5.22 15.61
C THR A 63 -7.24 -5.50 14.97
N LEU A 64 -6.94 -6.76 14.63
CA LEU A 64 -5.71 -7.13 13.96
C LEU A 64 -5.60 -6.44 12.58
N PHE A 65 -6.66 -6.49 11.78
CA PHE A 65 -6.71 -5.81 10.48
C PHE A 65 -6.45 -4.30 10.61
N MET A 66 -7.08 -3.64 11.61
CA MET A 66 -6.88 -2.20 11.84
C MET A 66 -5.44 -1.87 12.24
N VAL A 67 -4.81 -2.70 13.06
CA VAL A 67 -3.41 -2.50 13.48
C VAL A 67 -2.45 -2.72 12.31
N GLU A 68 -2.63 -3.77 11.53
CA GLU A 68 -1.83 -4.03 10.34
C GLU A 68 -1.98 -2.90 9.31
N LEU A 69 -3.20 -2.42 9.10
CA LEU A 69 -3.48 -1.30 8.20
C LEU A 69 -2.83 0.00 8.67
N ALA A 70 -2.98 0.35 9.96
CA ALA A 70 -2.39 1.55 10.53
C ALA A 70 -0.85 1.52 10.40
N LEU A 71 -0.24 0.36 10.59
CA LEU A 71 1.19 0.18 10.40
C LEU A 71 1.61 0.44 8.94
N MET A 72 0.89 -0.12 7.97
CA MET A 72 1.18 0.09 6.55
C MET A 72 1.03 1.56 6.14
N VAL A 73 -0.04 2.21 6.60
CA VAL A 73 -0.25 3.65 6.37
C VAL A 73 0.87 4.49 6.99
N ALA A 74 1.30 4.17 8.22
CA ALA A 74 2.42 4.87 8.86
C ALA A 74 3.73 4.71 8.06
N ILE A 75 4.03 3.52 7.54
CA ILE A 75 5.19 3.26 6.69
C ILE A 75 5.11 4.09 5.41
N ILE A 76 3.95 4.15 4.76
CA ILE A 76 3.74 4.95 3.55
C ILE A 76 4.04 6.43 3.83
N PHE A 77 3.51 6.98 4.93
CA PHE A 77 3.79 8.39 5.29
C PHE A 77 5.26 8.63 5.63
N ILE A 78 5.90 7.76 6.41
CA ILE A 78 7.33 7.87 6.71
C ILE A 78 8.15 7.84 5.42
N MET A 79 7.90 6.90 4.52
CA MET A 79 8.59 6.82 3.24
C MET A 79 8.30 8.05 2.36
N ALA A 80 7.07 8.55 2.34
CA ALA A 80 6.68 9.68 1.50
C ALA A 80 7.42 10.98 1.86
N PHE A 81 7.72 11.21 3.14
CA PHE A 81 8.38 12.41 3.62
C PHE A 81 9.90 12.22 3.86
N THR A 82 10.44 11.05 3.56
CA THR A 82 11.88 10.77 3.60
C THR A 82 12.42 10.57 2.18
N PRO A 83 13.72 10.82 1.93
CA PRO A 83 14.32 10.59 0.61
C PRO A 83 14.28 9.11 0.17
N LEU A 84 13.90 8.20 1.05
CA LEU A 84 13.75 6.77 0.74
C LEU A 84 12.54 6.47 -0.17
N GLY A 85 11.51 7.31 -0.16
CA GLY A 85 10.29 7.09 -0.94
C GLY A 85 10.38 7.55 -2.39
N TYR A 86 11.22 8.54 -2.67
CA TYR A 86 11.35 9.16 -3.98
C TYR A 86 12.81 9.36 -4.36
N PHE A 87 13.26 8.67 -5.37
CA PHE A 87 14.56 8.91 -5.96
C PHE A 87 14.40 9.84 -7.16
N GLN A 88 14.84 11.09 -7.01
CA GLN A 88 14.73 12.10 -8.07
C GLN A 88 15.75 11.80 -9.17
N THR A 89 15.25 11.59 -10.39
CA THR A 89 16.02 11.57 -11.63
C THR A 89 15.60 12.76 -12.50
N MET A 90 16.31 13.04 -13.57
CA MET A 90 16.06 14.18 -14.46
C MET A 90 14.58 14.26 -14.91
N GLY A 91 13.75 15.02 -14.18
CA GLY A 91 12.36 15.36 -14.53
C GLY A 91 11.26 14.55 -13.86
N LEU A 92 11.48 13.29 -13.51
CA LEU A 92 10.55 12.46 -12.74
C LEU A 92 11.24 11.80 -11.54
N SER A 93 10.45 11.41 -10.54
CA SER A 93 10.95 10.66 -9.38
C SER A 93 10.51 9.20 -9.46
N ILE A 94 11.47 8.29 -9.31
CA ILE A 94 11.17 6.86 -9.12
C ILE A 94 10.53 6.70 -7.74
N THR A 95 9.36 6.05 -7.71
CA THR A 95 8.55 5.94 -6.50
C THR A 95 8.65 4.55 -5.89
N PHE A 96 9.26 4.45 -4.71
CA PHE A 96 9.27 3.18 -3.95
C PHE A 96 8.02 2.97 -3.08
N LEU A 97 7.09 3.94 -3.05
CA LEU A 97 5.85 3.85 -2.28
C LEU A 97 4.87 2.80 -2.82
N THR A 98 5.00 2.39 -4.08
CA THR A 98 4.26 1.27 -4.67
C THR A 98 4.53 -0.06 -3.94
N VAL A 99 5.72 -0.24 -3.34
CA VAL A 99 6.07 -1.45 -2.59
C VAL A 99 5.18 -1.67 -1.37
N PRO A 100 5.07 -0.74 -0.39
CA PRO A 100 4.18 -0.93 0.75
C PRO A 100 2.70 -0.96 0.36
N VAL A 101 2.29 -0.28 -0.73
CA VAL A 101 0.91 -0.39 -1.24
C VAL A 101 0.64 -1.81 -1.76
N ALA A 102 1.55 -2.39 -2.55
CA ALA A 102 1.44 -3.77 -3.04
C ALA A 102 1.40 -4.78 -1.89
N VAL A 103 2.29 -4.65 -0.91
CA VAL A 103 2.30 -5.51 0.30
C VAL A 103 0.99 -5.39 1.06
N GLY A 104 0.50 -4.17 1.29
CA GLY A 104 -0.80 -3.91 1.93
C GLY A 104 -1.97 -4.51 1.16
N ALA A 105 -2.00 -4.38 -0.17
CA ALA A 105 -3.03 -4.97 -1.03
C ALA A 105 -3.03 -6.51 -0.99
N ILE A 106 -1.86 -7.13 -0.96
CA ILE A 106 -1.70 -8.59 -0.92
C ILE A 106 -2.06 -9.16 0.46
N ILE A 107 -1.60 -8.55 1.54
CA ILE A 107 -1.79 -9.06 2.91
C ILE A 107 -3.19 -8.73 3.46
N LEU A 108 -3.63 -7.48 3.29
CA LEU A 108 -4.90 -6.97 3.83
C LEU A 108 -6.08 -7.13 2.84
N GLY A 109 -5.78 -7.50 1.60
CA GLY A 109 -6.77 -7.63 0.54
C GLY A 109 -7.20 -6.30 -0.10
N PRO A 110 -8.21 -6.29 -1.00
CA PRO A 110 -8.57 -5.12 -1.82
C PRO A 110 -8.95 -3.88 -1.01
N LYS A 111 -9.66 -4.05 0.10
CA LYS A 111 -10.02 -2.94 1.00
C LYS A 111 -8.80 -2.30 1.65
N GLY A 112 -7.87 -3.13 2.13
CA GLY A 112 -6.60 -2.66 2.67
C GLY A 112 -5.75 -1.96 1.62
N GLY A 113 -5.66 -2.55 0.42
CA GLY A 113 -4.97 -1.96 -0.73
C GLY A 113 -5.53 -0.59 -1.12
N ALA A 114 -6.85 -0.43 -1.18
CA ALA A 114 -7.50 0.84 -1.49
C ALA A 114 -7.16 1.93 -0.45
N ILE A 115 -7.14 1.60 0.84
CA ILE A 115 -6.80 2.56 1.91
C ILE A 115 -5.30 2.89 1.87
N CYS A 116 -4.42 1.93 1.64
CA CYS A 116 -2.99 2.18 1.44
C CYS A 116 -2.75 3.06 0.20
N GLY A 117 -3.45 2.79 -0.90
CA GLY A 117 -3.42 3.62 -2.11
C GLY A 117 -3.94 5.04 -1.86
N LEU A 118 -4.99 5.20 -1.03
CA LEU A 118 -5.48 6.52 -0.63
C LEU A 118 -4.43 7.28 0.20
N ALA A 119 -3.79 6.63 1.16
CA ALA A 119 -2.71 7.23 1.95
C ALA A 119 -1.54 7.67 1.07
N PHE A 120 -1.15 6.85 0.09
CA PHE A 120 -0.16 7.20 -0.93
C PHE A 120 -0.64 8.39 -1.79
N GLY A 121 -1.89 8.40 -2.25
CA GLY A 121 -2.45 9.50 -3.03
C GLY A 121 -2.47 10.82 -2.28
N ILE A 122 -2.86 10.82 -1.01
CA ILE A 122 -2.85 12.00 -0.15
C ILE A 122 -1.42 12.50 0.06
N SER A 123 -0.46 11.63 0.37
CA SER A 123 0.95 12.02 0.54
C SER A 123 1.53 12.60 -0.75
N SER A 124 1.20 12.02 -1.90
CA SER A 124 1.61 12.52 -3.22
C SER A 124 1.01 13.90 -3.52
N PHE A 125 -0.26 14.13 -3.18
CA PHE A 125 -0.89 15.43 -3.33
C PHE A 125 -0.27 16.48 -2.40
N MET A 126 0.04 16.12 -1.14
CA MET A 126 0.74 17.04 -0.22
C MET A 126 2.11 17.47 -0.75
N GLN A 127 2.81 16.63 -1.48
CA GLN A 127 4.10 16.97 -2.09
C GLN A 127 3.98 17.99 -3.24
N CYS A 128 2.80 18.13 -3.85
CA CYS A 128 2.55 19.15 -4.87
C CYS A 128 2.55 20.59 -4.30
N PHE A 129 2.53 20.75 -2.96
CA PHE A 129 2.62 22.07 -2.30
C PHE A 129 4.06 22.58 -2.11
N GLY A 130 4.99 22.23 -3.00
CA GLY A 130 6.33 22.82 -3.04
C GLY A 130 7.49 21.84 -2.78
N MET A 131 7.21 20.55 -2.55
CA MET A 131 8.26 19.54 -2.33
C MET A 131 8.77 18.90 -3.63
N GLY A 132 7.98 18.91 -4.70
CA GLY A 132 8.34 18.35 -6.00
C GLY A 132 8.08 19.32 -7.14
N ALA A 133 9.11 19.65 -7.94
CA ALA A 133 9.01 20.63 -9.03
C ALA A 133 7.88 20.28 -10.02
N PHE A 134 7.79 19.03 -10.45
CA PHE A 134 6.77 18.57 -11.40
C PHE A 134 5.35 18.70 -10.82
N GLY A 135 5.12 18.24 -9.59
CA GLY A 135 3.81 18.32 -8.93
C GLY A 135 3.38 19.77 -8.67
N THR A 136 4.31 20.63 -8.28
CA THR A 136 4.03 22.04 -8.01
C THR A 136 3.60 22.78 -9.28
N MET A 137 4.23 22.48 -10.43
CA MET A 137 3.84 23.04 -11.71
C MET A 137 2.44 22.58 -12.13
N LEU A 138 2.13 21.30 -12.00
CA LEU A 138 0.79 20.78 -12.28
C LEU A 138 -0.27 21.41 -11.37
N PHE A 139 0.06 21.61 -10.09
CA PHE A 139 -0.85 22.24 -9.13
C PHE A 139 -1.11 23.71 -9.48
N SER A 140 -0.12 24.46 -9.93
CA SER A 140 -0.28 25.85 -10.36
C SER A 140 -1.14 26.01 -11.61
N ILE A 141 -1.13 25.02 -12.51
CA ILE A 141 -1.94 25.01 -13.73
C ILE A 141 -3.40 24.63 -13.45
N ASN A 142 -3.61 23.50 -12.76
CA ASN A 142 -4.95 22.99 -12.45
C ASN A 142 -4.95 22.21 -11.12
N PRO A 143 -5.31 22.87 -10.00
CA PRO A 143 -5.31 22.22 -8.68
C PRO A 143 -6.25 21.02 -8.58
N LEU A 144 -7.44 21.11 -9.19
CA LEU A 144 -8.43 20.04 -9.17
C LEU A 144 -7.96 18.85 -9.98
N GLY A 145 -7.44 19.08 -11.20
CA GLY A 145 -6.85 18.05 -12.04
C GLY A 145 -5.69 17.35 -11.35
N THR A 146 -4.85 18.08 -10.63
CA THR A 146 -3.72 17.54 -9.86
C THR A 146 -4.21 16.65 -8.71
N ALA A 147 -5.24 17.08 -7.96
CA ALA A 147 -5.83 16.27 -6.89
C ALA A 147 -6.38 14.93 -7.42
N ILE A 148 -7.12 14.98 -8.53
CA ILE A 148 -7.67 13.79 -9.19
C ILE A 148 -6.53 12.86 -9.66
N THR A 149 -5.52 13.40 -10.32
CA THR A 149 -4.37 12.65 -10.83
C THR A 149 -3.51 12.06 -9.71
N CYS A 150 -3.43 12.70 -8.55
CA CYS A 150 -2.71 12.16 -7.40
C CYS A 150 -3.49 11.10 -6.64
N ILE A 151 -4.79 11.22 -6.47
CA ILE A 151 -5.56 10.37 -5.55
C ILE A 151 -6.18 9.16 -6.27
N ILE A 152 -6.93 9.41 -7.36
CA ILE A 152 -7.72 8.35 -8.02
C ILE A 152 -6.85 7.20 -8.54
N PRO A 153 -5.76 7.43 -9.28
CA PRO A 153 -4.89 6.36 -9.76
C PRO A 153 -4.36 5.45 -8.65
N ARG A 154 -3.95 6.03 -7.53
CA ARG A 154 -3.38 5.29 -6.39
C ARG A 154 -4.39 4.45 -5.66
N VAL A 155 -5.63 4.94 -5.51
CA VAL A 155 -6.72 4.15 -4.91
C VAL A 155 -7.07 2.96 -5.81
N LEU A 156 -7.18 3.21 -7.14
CA LEU A 156 -7.47 2.15 -8.12
C LEU A 156 -6.35 1.12 -8.20
N GLU A 157 -5.09 1.56 -8.19
CA GLU A 157 -3.91 0.69 -8.15
C GLU A 157 -3.99 -0.29 -6.98
N GLY A 158 -4.14 0.22 -5.75
CA GLY A 158 -4.18 -0.60 -4.54
C GLY A 158 -5.39 -1.56 -4.51
N LEU A 159 -6.56 -1.08 -4.94
CA LEU A 159 -7.78 -1.88 -5.03
C LEU A 159 -7.64 -3.03 -6.04
N LEU A 160 -7.19 -2.72 -7.26
CA LEU A 160 -7.06 -3.70 -8.34
C LEU A 160 -5.93 -4.69 -8.07
N CYS A 161 -4.81 -4.25 -7.50
CA CYS A 161 -3.74 -5.13 -7.07
C CYS A 161 -4.26 -6.21 -6.09
N GLY A 162 -5.05 -5.81 -5.09
CA GLY A 162 -5.67 -6.73 -4.15
C GLY A 162 -6.70 -7.68 -4.79
N LEU A 163 -7.48 -7.20 -5.77
CA LEU A 163 -8.42 -8.03 -6.52
C LEU A 163 -7.70 -9.06 -7.40
N ILE A 164 -6.65 -8.65 -8.11
CA ILE A 164 -5.80 -9.54 -8.93
C ILE A 164 -5.20 -10.63 -8.04
N PHE A 165 -4.66 -10.26 -6.87
CA PHE A 165 -4.13 -11.24 -5.94
C PHE A 165 -5.19 -12.25 -5.50
N GLN A 166 -6.39 -11.80 -5.10
CA GLN A 166 -7.47 -12.70 -4.69
C GLN A 166 -7.92 -13.64 -5.80
N ALA A 167 -8.00 -13.14 -7.03
CA ALA A 167 -8.40 -13.95 -8.18
C ALA A 167 -7.35 -15.04 -8.51
N LEU A 168 -6.07 -14.67 -8.47
CA LEU A 168 -4.97 -15.57 -8.82
C LEU A 168 -4.61 -16.55 -7.71
N HIS A 169 -4.74 -16.14 -6.45
CA HIS A 169 -4.34 -16.97 -5.30
C HIS A 169 -5.15 -18.27 -5.18
N LYS A 170 -6.36 -18.30 -5.74
CA LYS A 170 -7.18 -19.54 -5.81
C LYS A 170 -6.54 -20.61 -6.67
N ASN A 171 -5.86 -20.23 -7.76
CA ASN A 171 -5.31 -21.15 -8.75
C ASN A 171 -3.79 -21.35 -8.61
N MET A 172 -3.07 -20.30 -8.21
CA MET A 172 -1.59 -20.26 -8.20
C MET A 172 -1.06 -19.65 -6.90
N LYS A 173 -0.96 -20.44 -5.82
CA LYS A 173 -0.58 -19.94 -4.49
C LYS A 173 0.71 -19.13 -4.48
N ASN A 174 1.80 -19.61 -5.09
CA ASN A 174 3.09 -18.94 -5.08
C ASN A 174 3.25 -17.89 -6.20
N GLY A 175 2.66 -18.12 -7.37
CA GLY A 175 2.73 -17.20 -8.50
C GLY A 175 1.91 -15.93 -8.30
N ALA A 176 0.80 -16.01 -7.53
CA ALA A 176 -0.07 -14.88 -7.27
C ALA A 176 0.66 -13.70 -6.60
N TYR A 177 1.60 -13.97 -5.69
CA TYR A 177 2.40 -12.92 -5.03
C TYR A 177 3.24 -12.14 -6.03
N LEU A 178 3.92 -12.84 -6.94
CA LEU A 178 4.79 -12.22 -7.93
C LEU A 178 3.99 -11.42 -8.98
N ILE A 179 2.89 -11.99 -9.48
CA ILE A 179 2.04 -11.34 -10.49
C ILE A 179 1.37 -10.10 -9.90
N ALA A 180 0.85 -10.15 -8.68
CA ALA A 180 0.24 -9.00 -8.03
C ALA A 180 1.26 -7.89 -7.73
N SER A 181 2.49 -8.25 -7.31
CA SER A 181 3.57 -7.28 -7.09
C SER A 181 4.00 -6.57 -8.36
N LEU A 182 4.00 -7.26 -9.50
CA LEU A 182 4.30 -6.67 -10.80
C LEU A 182 3.13 -5.83 -11.33
N ALA A 183 1.89 -6.29 -11.12
CA ALA A 183 0.69 -5.59 -11.57
C ALA A 183 0.55 -4.22 -10.89
N CYS A 184 0.95 -4.10 -9.61
CA CYS A 184 0.81 -2.87 -8.83
C CYS A 184 1.49 -1.67 -9.52
N PRO A 185 2.80 -1.63 -9.77
CA PRO A 185 3.46 -0.49 -10.42
C PRO A 185 3.00 -0.27 -11.86
N LEU A 186 2.65 -1.34 -12.59
CA LEU A 186 2.12 -1.20 -13.95
C LEU A 186 0.76 -0.49 -13.96
N LEU A 187 -0.12 -0.84 -13.03
CA LEU A 187 -1.41 -0.17 -12.86
C LEU A 187 -1.24 1.28 -12.42
N ASN A 188 -0.29 1.56 -11.50
CA ASN A 188 0.04 2.91 -11.09
C ASN A 188 0.44 3.77 -12.29
N THR A 189 1.38 3.30 -13.08
CA THR A 189 1.87 3.98 -14.29
C THR A 189 0.74 4.20 -15.30
N LEU A 190 -0.05 3.16 -15.58
CA LEU A 190 -1.15 3.23 -16.53
C LEU A 190 -2.18 4.30 -16.12
N PHE A 191 -2.68 4.24 -14.89
CA PHE A 191 -3.72 5.17 -14.44
C PHE A 191 -3.19 6.59 -14.23
N PHE A 192 -1.97 6.73 -13.71
CA PHE A 192 -1.34 8.04 -13.55
C PHE A 192 -1.15 8.74 -14.90
N MET A 193 -0.58 8.03 -15.87
CA MET A 193 -0.35 8.58 -17.20
C MET A 193 -1.64 8.86 -17.94
N SER A 194 -2.64 7.99 -17.82
CA SER A 194 -3.97 8.25 -18.42
C SER A 194 -4.57 9.53 -17.85
N SER A 195 -4.51 9.72 -16.53
CA SER A 195 -5.01 10.96 -15.89
C SER A 195 -4.19 12.19 -16.31
N LEU A 196 -2.87 12.05 -16.42
CA LEU A 196 -1.99 13.14 -16.84
C LEU A 196 -2.33 13.60 -18.27
N VAL A 197 -2.51 12.66 -19.19
CA VAL A 197 -2.90 12.94 -20.57
C VAL A 197 -4.28 13.61 -20.63
N VAL A 198 -5.26 13.11 -19.89
CA VAL A 198 -6.63 13.67 -19.91
C VAL A 198 -6.67 15.11 -19.39
N PHE A 199 -5.97 15.41 -18.31
CA PHE A 199 -6.09 16.72 -17.66
C PHE A 199 -5.01 17.74 -18.09
N PHE A 200 -3.83 17.29 -18.54
CA PHE A 200 -2.67 18.15 -18.72
C PHE A 200 -2.00 18.09 -20.09
N TYR A 201 -2.41 17.17 -20.99
CA TYR A 201 -1.75 17.00 -22.29
C TYR A 201 -1.66 18.31 -23.11
N ASN A 202 -2.75 19.10 -23.11
CA ASN A 202 -2.83 20.34 -23.89
C ASN A 202 -2.22 21.58 -23.17
N THR A 203 -1.52 21.40 -22.06
CA THR A 203 -0.85 22.50 -21.35
C THR A 203 0.53 22.74 -21.96
N ASP A 204 0.96 24.03 -21.97
CA ASP A 204 2.27 24.42 -22.51
C ASP A 204 3.43 23.69 -21.82
N TYR A 205 3.27 23.39 -20.52
CA TYR A 205 4.25 22.65 -19.73
C TYR A 205 4.47 21.22 -20.27
N ILE A 206 3.40 20.47 -20.52
CA ILE A 206 3.50 19.11 -21.07
C ILE A 206 3.90 19.12 -22.55
N GLN A 207 3.41 20.10 -23.33
CA GLN A 207 3.81 20.27 -24.72
C GLN A 207 5.30 20.58 -24.86
N GLY A 208 5.91 21.25 -23.89
CA GLY A 208 7.37 21.42 -23.82
C GLY A 208 8.13 20.09 -23.74
N PHE A 209 7.65 19.11 -22.98
CA PHE A 209 8.23 17.77 -22.98
C PHE A 209 7.96 17.01 -24.28
N VAL A 210 6.75 17.12 -24.82
CA VAL A 210 6.37 16.49 -26.10
C VAL A 210 7.32 16.95 -27.23
N SER A 211 7.60 18.26 -27.31
CA SER A 211 8.54 18.82 -28.28
C SER A 211 9.99 18.40 -28.03
N THR A 212 10.41 18.34 -26.77
CA THR A 212 11.76 17.89 -26.40
C THR A 212 12.01 16.44 -26.77
N PHE A 213 11.02 15.57 -26.61
CA PHE A 213 11.11 14.15 -27.00
C PHE A 213 10.83 13.92 -28.49
N GLY A 214 10.41 14.94 -29.24
CA GLY A 214 10.13 14.84 -30.67
C GLY A 214 8.97 13.89 -31.01
N VAL A 215 8.03 13.69 -30.09
CA VAL A 215 6.89 12.78 -30.27
C VAL A 215 5.63 13.55 -30.63
N THR A 216 4.83 13.04 -31.55
CA THR A 216 3.62 13.70 -32.04
C THR A 216 2.34 13.10 -31.42
N ASN A 217 2.40 11.87 -30.90
CA ASN A 217 1.25 11.14 -30.40
C ASN A 217 1.26 11.08 -28.85
N PRO A 218 0.08 11.24 -28.19
CA PRO A 218 -0.02 11.10 -26.74
C PRO A 218 0.50 9.77 -26.21
N PHE A 219 0.28 8.68 -26.95
CA PHE A 219 0.76 7.35 -26.60
C PHE A 219 2.29 7.25 -26.67
N ALA A 220 2.89 7.78 -27.70
CA ALA A 220 4.36 7.83 -27.85
C ALA A 220 4.98 8.70 -26.73
N PHE A 221 4.33 9.80 -26.35
CA PHE A 221 4.73 10.60 -25.20
C PHE A 221 4.75 9.80 -23.89
N VAL A 222 3.70 9.05 -23.59
CA VAL A 222 3.64 8.20 -22.40
C VAL A 222 4.80 7.20 -22.37
N VAL A 223 5.06 6.52 -23.48
CA VAL A 223 6.15 5.53 -23.59
C VAL A 223 7.52 6.21 -23.46
N ALA A 224 7.74 7.35 -24.08
CA ALA A 224 9.00 8.08 -24.01
C ALA A 224 9.25 8.69 -22.62
N PHE A 225 8.19 9.21 -21.98
CA PHE A 225 8.27 9.89 -20.69
C PHE A 225 8.49 8.94 -19.51
N VAL A 226 7.87 7.75 -19.54
CA VAL A 226 7.86 6.82 -18.40
C VAL A 226 8.62 5.52 -18.70
N GLY A 227 8.94 5.22 -19.95
CA GLY A 227 9.39 3.89 -20.37
C GLY A 227 10.54 3.31 -19.54
N VAL A 228 11.63 4.04 -19.37
CA VAL A 228 12.80 3.57 -18.58
C VAL A 228 12.49 3.56 -17.09
N GLN A 229 11.85 4.61 -16.61
CA GLN A 229 11.57 4.82 -15.18
C GLN A 229 10.52 3.84 -14.66
N GLY A 230 9.44 3.64 -15.41
CA GLY A 230 8.41 2.65 -15.08
C GLY A 230 8.93 1.22 -15.12
N ALA A 231 9.88 0.90 -16.02
CA ALA A 231 10.55 -0.40 -16.05
C ALA A 231 11.39 -0.64 -14.77
N ILE A 232 12.16 0.35 -14.33
CA ILE A 232 12.95 0.25 -13.09
C ILE A 232 12.01 0.08 -11.89
N GLU A 233 10.96 0.88 -11.80
CA GLU A 233 9.97 0.79 -10.72
C GLU A 233 9.28 -0.58 -10.70
N ALA A 234 8.92 -1.12 -11.86
CA ALA A 234 8.31 -2.44 -11.98
C ALA A 234 9.25 -3.56 -11.51
N ILE A 235 10.53 -3.52 -11.89
CA ILE A 235 11.53 -4.51 -11.48
C ILE A 235 11.74 -4.45 -9.96
N VAL A 236 11.93 -3.26 -9.39
CA VAL A 236 12.14 -3.08 -7.96
C VAL A 236 10.92 -3.54 -7.16
N CYS A 237 9.72 -3.14 -7.57
CA CYS A 237 8.48 -3.55 -6.91
C CYS A 237 8.26 -5.07 -7.02
N PHE A 238 8.53 -5.68 -8.17
CA PHE A 238 8.45 -7.12 -8.36
C PHE A 238 9.35 -7.89 -7.40
N LEU A 239 10.60 -7.46 -7.27
CA LEU A 239 11.57 -8.12 -6.39
C LEU A 239 11.25 -7.88 -4.91
N LEU A 240 11.09 -6.63 -4.49
CA LEU A 240 10.90 -6.28 -3.08
C LEU A 240 9.51 -6.64 -2.57
N ALA A 241 8.45 -6.17 -3.25
CA ALA A 241 7.09 -6.45 -2.80
C ALA A 241 6.74 -7.93 -2.93
N GLY A 242 7.24 -8.61 -3.97
CA GLY A 242 7.06 -10.04 -4.16
C GLY A 242 7.72 -10.86 -3.04
N ALA A 243 8.97 -10.54 -2.70
CA ALA A 243 9.70 -11.22 -1.62
C ALA A 243 9.06 -10.95 -0.25
N ILE A 244 8.77 -9.70 0.07
CA ILE A 244 8.16 -9.29 1.35
C ILE A 244 6.77 -9.90 1.52
N SER A 245 5.92 -9.80 0.51
CA SER A 245 4.55 -10.32 0.56
C SER A 245 4.53 -11.84 0.71
N ARG A 246 5.44 -12.56 0.03
CA ARG A 246 5.57 -14.01 0.15
C ARG A 246 6.05 -14.40 1.54
N ALA A 247 7.08 -13.74 2.06
CA ALA A 247 7.60 -14.00 3.40
C ALA A 247 6.54 -13.74 4.48
N LEU A 248 5.82 -12.63 4.40
CA LEU A 248 4.73 -12.30 5.32
C LEU A 248 3.54 -13.26 5.17
N GLY A 249 3.16 -13.63 3.94
CA GLY A 249 2.10 -14.60 3.70
C GLY A 249 2.40 -15.96 4.35
N THR A 250 3.63 -16.43 4.25
CA THR A 250 4.09 -17.66 4.90
C THR A 250 4.10 -17.53 6.43
N ALA A 251 4.60 -16.40 6.96
CA ALA A 251 4.65 -16.14 8.41
C ALA A 251 3.27 -15.95 9.04
N LEU A 252 2.30 -15.44 8.29
CA LEU A 252 0.92 -15.23 8.73
C LEU A 252 0.00 -16.43 8.50
N HIS A 253 0.51 -17.53 7.91
CA HIS A 253 -0.28 -18.70 7.53
C HIS A 253 -1.52 -18.36 6.67
N LYS A 254 -1.39 -17.44 5.73
CA LYS A 254 -2.43 -17.05 4.77
C LYS A 254 -2.24 -17.73 3.42
#